data_9dd59b8b991ae46671c62b3d38ea8f73
#
_entry.id   9dd59b8b991ae46671c62b3d38ea8f73
#
_cell.length_a   1.000
_cell.length_b   1.000
_cell.length_c   1.000
_cell.angle_alpha   90.00
_cell.angle_beta   90.00
_cell.angle_gamma   90.00
#
_symmetry.space_group_name_H-M   'P 1'
#
loop_
_entity.id
_entity.type
_entity.pdbx_description
1 polymer ?
#
loop_
_entity_poly.entity_id
_entity_poly.type
_entity_poly.pdbx_seq_one_letter_code
_entity_poly.pdbx_strand_id
1 'polypeptide(L)'
;LTGAGISAESGIATFRASDGLWENHRVEDVATPEGFAHNPKLVQDFYNARRARLHDADVQPNAAHIALARLQQALPGKVTLITQNVDDLHERGGATEVLHMHGSLLSVRCLYCDSVQDNWHDDCSTETVCPVCKRAHGMRPDIVWFGEMPYYMNIIEKRLANCTHFAAIGTSGQVYPAAGFVALAREWGAETYEINLEPSHGASKFQHIYSGKATVEVPRWVESMLN
;
A
#
# COMPACT_ATOMS: atom_id res chain seq x y z
N LEU A 1 3.09 7.62 5.44
CA LEU A 1 3.14 6.20 5.08
C LEU A 1 1.90 5.50 5.60
N THR A 2 1.20 4.74 4.75
CA THR A 2 0.05 3.92 5.16
C THR A 2 0.30 2.44 4.91
N GLY A 3 -0.31 1.57 5.70
CA GLY A 3 -0.33 0.13 5.55
C GLY A 3 -1.74 -0.44 5.71
N ALA A 4 -1.88 -1.76 5.68
CA ALA A 4 -3.18 -2.44 5.60
C ALA A 4 -4.15 -2.09 6.74
N GLY A 5 -3.65 -1.65 7.90
CA GLY A 5 -4.48 -1.25 9.02
C GLY A 5 -5.40 -0.06 8.73
N ILE A 6 -5.05 0.84 7.79
CA ILE A 6 -5.92 1.96 7.42
C ILE A 6 -7.18 1.48 6.67
N SER A 7 -7.07 0.39 5.90
CA SER A 7 -8.15 -0.20 5.09
C SER A 7 -8.95 -1.29 5.84
N ALA A 8 -8.53 -1.68 7.05
CA ALA A 8 -9.19 -2.75 7.81
C ALA A 8 -10.67 -2.45 8.09
N GLU A 9 -10.98 -1.21 8.49
CA GLU A 9 -12.37 -0.77 8.76
C GLU A 9 -13.18 -0.52 7.47
N SER A 10 -12.55 -0.64 6.30
CA SER A 10 -13.19 -0.64 4.98
C SER A 10 -13.45 -2.05 4.44
N GLY A 11 -13.27 -3.09 5.25
CA GLY A 11 -13.54 -4.48 4.87
C GLY A 11 -12.42 -5.14 4.04
N ILE A 12 -11.23 -4.54 3.99
CA ILE A 12 -10.03 -5.15 3.36
C ILE A 12 -9.25 -5.92 4.43
N ALA A 13 -9.00 -7.20 4.16
CA ALA A 13 -8.22 -8.04 5.06
C ALA A 13 -6.77 -7.56 5.17
N THR A 14 -6.28 -7.47 6.40
CA THR A 14 -4.89 -7.07 6.67
C THR A 14 -3.94 -8.25 6.46
N PHE A 15 -2.78 -7.97 5.86
CA PHE A 15 -1.65 -8.89 5.87
C PHE A 15 -1.09 -8.99 7.29
N ARG A 16 -0.89 -10.22 7.79
CA ARG A 16 -0.26 -10.49 9.09
C ARG A 16 1.07 -11.20 8.87
N ALA A 17 2.15 -10.48 9.02
CA ALA A 17 3.49 -11.05 8.88
C ALA A 17 3.79 -12.14 9.94
N SER A 18 3.13 -12.08 11.12
CA SER A 18 3.31 -13.05 12.20
C SER A 18 2.90 -14.46 11.82
N ASP A 19 1.89 -14.63 10.96
CA ASP A 19 1.31 -15.93 10.64
C ASP A 19 1.86 -16.47 9.30
N GLY A 20 2.60 -15.65 8.54
CA GLY A 20 3.07 -15.99 7.19
C GLY A 20 1.92 -16.23 6.20
N LEU A 21 0.70 -15.81 6.57
CA LEU A 21 -0.49 -16.02 5.77
C LEU A 21 -1.09 -14.69 5.29
N TRP A 22 -1.51 -14.69 4.05
CA TRP A 22 -2.34 -13.63 3.49
C TRP A 22 -3.66 -14.28 3.01
N GLU A 23 -4.75 -13.98 3.71
CA GLU A 23 -6.07 -14.58 3.44
C GLU A 23 -6.02 -16.11 3.22
N ASN A 24 -5.46 -16.82 4.20
CA ASN A 24 -5.31 -18.27 4.24
C ASN A 24 -4.34 -18.87 3.17
N HIS A 25 -3.62 -18.05 2.43
CA HIS A 25 -2.54 -18.51 1.54
C HIS A 25 -1.18 -18.21 2.16
N ARG A 26 -0.24 -19.11 1.98
CA ARG A 26 1.16 -18.85 2.36
C ARG A 26 1.70 -17.73 1.46
N VAL A 27 2.40 -16.78 2.08
CA VAL A 27 2.99 -15.65 1.36
C VAL A 27 3.93 -16.11 0.24
N GLU A 28 4.70 -17.15 0.51
CA GLU A 28 5.64 -17.73 -0.45
C GLU A 28 4.95 -18.24 -1.72
N ASP A 29 3.71 -18.72 -1.59
CA ASP A 29 2.96 -19.29 -2.72
C ASP A 29 2.30 -18.22 -3.60
N VAL A 30 1.94 -17.06 -3.03
CA VAL A 30 1.11 -16.05 -3.73
C VAL A 30 1.77 -14.68 -3.87
N ALA A 31 2.84 -14.39 -3.16
CA ALA A 31 3.47 -13.08 -3.12
C ALA A 31 5.01 -13.14 -3.30
N THR A 32 5.48 -14.06 -4.14
CA THR A 32 6.89 -14.18 -4.56
C THR A 32 6.99 -14.49 -6.06
N PRO A 33 8.09 -14.11 -6.73
CA PRO A 33 8.36 -14.52 -8.12
C PRO A 33 8.41 -16.04 -8.28
N GLU A 34 8.94 -16.76 -7.29
CA GLU A 34 9.06 -18.21 -7.27
C GLU A 34 7.67 -18.88 -7.18
N GLY A 35 6.79 -18.36 -6.34
CA GLY A 35 5.40 -18.83 -6.22
C GLY A 35 4.66 -18.65 -7.55
N PHE A 36 4.84 -17.50 -8.20
CA PHE A 36 4.24 -17.26 -9.53
C PHE A 36 4.81 -18.19 -10.60
N ALA A 37 6.12 -18.43 -10.61
CA ALA A 37 6.74 -19.36 -11.57
C ALA A 37 6.28 -20.80 -11.34
N HIS A 38 6.05 -21.20 -10.07
CA HIS A 38 5.61 -22.55 -9.71
C HIS A 38 4.12 -22.79 -10.04
N ASN A 39 3.27 -21.84 -9.69
CA ASN A 39 1.82 -21.95 -9.89
C ASN A 39 1.18 -20.61 -10.31
N PRO A 40 1.39 -20.18 -11.56
CA PRO A 40 0.89 -18.89 -12.02
C PRO A 40 -0.65 -18.78 -11.95
N LYS A 41 -1.36 -19.91 -12.13
CA LYS A 41 -2.83 -19.93 -12.03
C LYS A 41 -3.28 -19.59 -10.60
N LEU A 42 -2.71 -20.20 -9.58
CA LEU A 42 -3.03 -19.90 -8.18
C LEU A 42 -2.83 -18.42 -7.88
N VAL A 43 -1.70 -17.87 -8.31
CA VAL A 43 -1.37 -16.46 -8.07
C VAL A 43 -2.34 -15.54 -8.81
N GLN A 44 -2.66 -15.83 -10.08
CA GLN A 44 -3.65 -15.04 -10.82
C GLN A 44 -5.03 -15.08 -10.14
N ASP A 45 -5.52 -16.25 -9.79
CA ASP A 45 -6.80 -16.43 -9.09
C ASP A 45 -6.83 -15.66 -7.75
N PHE A 46 -5.72 -15.71 -7.02
CA PHE A 46 -5.55 -14.99 -5.75
C PHE A 46 -5.70 -13.47 -5.92
N TYR A 47 -5.04 -12.87 -6.93
CA TYR A 47 -5.13 -11.42 -7.16
C TYR A 47 -6.43 -11.01 -7.86
N ASN A 48 -7.01 -11.86 -8.72
CA ASN A 48 -8.32 -11.62 -9.32
C ASN A 48 -9.42 -11.53 -8.25
N ALA A 49 -9.43 -12.45 -7.28
CA ALA A 49 -10.38 -12.41 -6.18
C ALA A 49 -10.27 -11.10 -5.36
N ARG A 50 -9.05 -10.59 -5.15
CA ARG A 50 -8.83 -9.32 -4.44
C ARG A 50 -9.23 -8.11 -5.27
N ARG A 51 -8.96 -8.14 -6.57
CA ARG A 51 -9.43 -7.09 -7.50
C ARG A 51 -10.95 -7.03 -7.52
N ALA A 52 -11.61 -8.19 -7.62
CA ALA A 52 -13.06 -8.28 -7.55
C ALA A 52 -13.61 -7.71 -6.22
N ARG A 53 -12.96 -8.02 -5.08
CA ARG A 53 -13.34 -7.52 -3.76
C ARG A 53 -13.37 -5.99 -3.68
N LEU A 54 -12.50 -5.28 -4.41
CA LEU A 54 -12.50 -3.82 -4.42
C LEU A 54 -13.81 -3.22 -4.95
N HIS A 55 -14.56 -3.99 -5.76
CA HIS A 55 -15.83 -3.55 -6.35
C HIS A 55 -17.06 -3.89 -5.50
N ASP A 56 -16.89 -4.60 -4.40
CA ASP A 56 -17.98 -4.91 -3.49
C ASP A 56 -18.52 -3.62 -2.83
N ALA A 57 -19.84 -3.55 -2.67
CA ALA A 57 -20.51 -2.34 -2.21
C ALA A 57 -20.13 -1.92 -0.77
N ASP A 58 -19.70 -2.87 0.05
CA ASP A 58 -19.24 -2.64 1.43
C ASP A 58 -17.78 -2.19 1.53
N VAL A 59 -17.00 -2.30 0.43
CA VAL A 59 -15.62 -1.80 0.37
C VAL A 59 -15.61 -0.35 -0.07
N GLN A 60 -15.58 0.57 0.91
CA GLN A 60 -15.60 2.00 0.67
C GLN A 60 -14.46 2.71 1.42
N PRO A 61 -13.96 3.85 0.92
CA PRO A 61 -13.04 4.69 1.67
C PRO A 61 -13.65 5.06 3.01
N ASN A 62 -12.87 4.96 4.07
CA ASN A 62 -13.30 5.35 5.41
C ASN A 62 -12.81 6.75 5.80
N ALA A 63 -13.16 7.21 6.99
CA ALA A 63 -12.83 8.54 7.47
C ALA A 63 -11.31 8.84 7.48
N ALA A 64 -10.44 7.83 7.61
CA ALA A 64 -9.00 8.03 7.57
C ALA A 64 -8.50 8.37 6.16
N HIS A 65 -8.99 7.66 5.14
CA HIS A 65 -8.67 7.96 3.73
C HIS A 65 -9.11 9.39 3.35
N ILE A 66 -10.35 9.74 3.70
CA ILE A 66 -10.93 11.07 3.44
C ILE A 66 -10.15 12.17 4.16
N ALA A 67 -9.73 11.95 5.41
CA ALA A 67 -8.95 12.92 6.17
C ALA A 67 -7.58 13.17 5.53
N LEU A 68 -6.88 12.13 5.07
CA LEU A 68 -5.59 12.29 4.38
C LEU A 68 -5.74 13.00 3.03
N ALA A 69 -6.79 12.73 2.27
CA ALA A 69 -7.10 13.46 1.04
C ALA A 69 -7.36 14.96 1.34
N ARG A 70 -8.10 15.26 2.40
CA ARG A 70 -8.32 16.64 2.87
C ARG A 70 -7.00 17.32 3.26
N LEU A 71 -6.09 16.61 3.92
CA LEU A 71 -4.77 17.14 4.27
C LEU A 71 -3.97 17.52 3.02
N GLN A 72 -3.98 16.66 1.97
CA GLN A 72 -3.36 16.97 0.68
C GLN A 72 -3.97 18.23 0.03
N GLN A 73 -5.29 18.35 0.05
CA GLN A 73 -6.01 19.47 -0.54
C GLN A 73 -5.74 20.79 0.21
N ALA A 74 -5.65 20.74 1.54
CA ALA A 74 -5.37 21.91 2.38
C ALA A 74 -3.91 22.38 2.27
N LEU A 75 -2.97 21.48 1.99
CA LEU A 75 -1.54 21.71 1.89
C LEU A 75 -0.98 21.27 0.53
N PRO A 76 -1.39 21.90 -0.59
CA PRO A 76 -1.05 21.43 -1.93
C PRO A 76 0.46 21.38 -2.14
N GLY A 77 0.95 20.26 -2.67
CA GLY A 77 2.37 20.00 -2.95
C GLY A 77 3.25 19.76 -1.71
N LYS A 78 2.70 19.83 -0.49
CA LYS A 78 3.45 19.63 0.76
C LYS A 78 3.24 18.25 1.38
N VAL A 79 2.21 17.53 1.00
CA VAL A 79 1.87 16.21 1.56
C VAL A 79 2.17 15.13 0.53
N THR A 80 3.08 14.23 0.86
CA THR A 80 3.36 13.02 0.07
C THR A 80 2.69 11.83 0.73
N LEU A 81 1.73 11.22 0.05
CA LEU A 81 1.05 10.02 0.51
C LEU A 81 1.73 8.79 -0.11
N ILE A 82 2.35 7.98 0.75
CA ILE A 82 3.02 6.73 0.37
C ILE A 82 2.20 5.60 0.95
N THR A 83 1.84 4.61 0.13
CA THR A 83 1.10 3.45 0.62
C THR A 83 1.79 2.14 0.30
N GLN A 84 1.77 1.23 1.25
CA GLN A 84 2.10 -0.18 1.08
C GLN A 84 0.90 -0.97 0.55
N ASN A 85 -0.29 -0.36 0.62
CA ASN A 85 -1.52 -1.00 0.18
C ASN A 85 -1.59 -1.05 -1.35
N VAL A 86 -2.28 -2.07 -1.81
CA VAL A 86 -2.50 -2.32 -3.24
C VAL A 86 -3.95 -2.04 -3.65
N ASP A 87 -4.80 -1.63 -2.68
CA ASP A 87 -6.17 -1.14 -2.92
C ASP A 87 -6.17 0.31 -3.44
N ASP A 88 -7.31 0.78 -3.94
CA ASP A 88 -7.54 2.12 -4.50
C ASP A 88 -8.30 3.07 -3.54
N LEU A 89 -8.35 2.73 -2.24
CA LEU A 89 -9.20 3.46 -1.30
C LEU A 89 -8.73 4.89 -1.03
N HIS A 90 -7.45 5.19 -1.19
CA HIS A 90 -6.94 6.55 -1.09
C HIS A 90 -7.48 7.44 -2.22
N GLU A 91 -7.40 6.97 -3.47
CA GLU A 91 -7.90 7.67 -4.65
C GLU A 91 -9.41 7.85 -4.57
N ARG A 92 -10.13 6.78 -4.25
CA ARG A 92 -11.59 6.83 -4.04
C ARG A 92 -11.97 7.74 -2.87
N GLY A 93 -11.10 7.90 -1.88
CA GLY A 93 -11.23 8.86 -0.78
C GLY A 93 -10.91 10.31 -1.15
N GLY A 94 -10.48 10.56 -2.39
CA GLY A 94 -10.19 11.90 -2.94
C GLY A 94 -8.72 12.31 -2.92
N ALA A 95 -7.79 11.40 -2.60
CA ALA A 95 -6.36 11.66 -2.73
C ALA A 95 -5.97 11.77 -4.22
N THR A 96 -5.12 12.74 -4.55
CA THR A 96 -4.75 13.03 -5.95
C THR A 96 -3.39 12.49 -6.35
N GLU A 97 -2.49 12.34 -5.39
CA GLU A 97 -1.13 11.84 -5.61
C GLU A 97 -0.82 10.78 -4.55
N VAL A 98 -0.83 9.51 -4.96
CA VAL A 98 -0.53 8.37 -4.08
C VAL A 98 0.63 7.59 -4.67
N LEU A 99 1.68 7.36 -3.88
CA LEU A 99 2.81 6.53 -4.26
C LEU A 99 2.55 5.08 -3.78
N HIS A 100 2.06 4.25 -4.65
CA HIS A 100 1.85 2.82 -4.41
C HIS A 100 3.19 2.08 -4.46
N MET A 101 3.92 2.06 -3.35
CA MET A 101 5.25 1.46 -3.32
C MET A 101 5.27 -0.05 -3.52
N HIS A 102 4.15 -0.71 -3.33
CA HIS A 102 4.00 -2.15 -3.57
C HIS A 102 3.11 -2.48 -4.78
N GLY A 103 2.84 -1.52 -5.65
CA GLY A 103 2.00 -1.70 -6.83
C GLY A 103 0.51 -1.55 -6.56
N SER A 104 -0.32 -1.97 -7.51
CA SER A 104 -1.77 -1.79 -7.48
C SER A 104 -2.51 -3.04 -7.96
N LEU A 105 -3.62 -3.39 -7.28
CA LEU A 105 -4.54 -4.44 -7.74
C LEU A 105 -5.18 -4.10 -9.08
N LEU A 106 -5.34 -2.81 -9.38
CA LEU A 106 -5.92 -2.32 -10.64
C LEU A 106 -4.87 -2.11 -11.74
N SER A 107 -3.71 -2.76 -11.60
CA SER A 107 -2.66 -2.74 -12.63
C SER A 107 -2.15 -4.15 -12.91
N VAL A 108 -1.81 -4.39 -14.16
CA VAL A 108 -1.14 -5.62 -14.62
C VAL A 108 0.08 -5.26 -15.47
N ARG A 109 1.12 -6.06 -15.40
CA ARG A 109 2.36 -5.85 -16.17
C ARG A 109 2.71 -7.06 -17.03
N CYS A 110 3.40 -6.79 -18.11
CA CYS A 110 3.91 -7.82 -19.00
C CYS A 110 5.38 -8.14 -18.69
N LEU A 111 5.69 -9.41 -18.44
CA LEU A 111 7.06 -9.89 -18.21
C LEU A 111 7.96 -9.85 -19.45
N TYR A 112 7.39 -9.67 -20.64
CA TYR A 112 8.16 -9.68 -21.90
C TYR A 112 8.57 -8.29 -22.37
N CYS A 113 7.77 -7.27 -22.08
CA CYS A 113 8.03 -5.92 -22.59
C CYS A 113 7.90 -4.84 -21.50
N ASP A 114 7.73 -5.25 -20.25
CA ASP A 114 7.60 -4.40 -19.06
C ASP A 114 6.47 -3.34 -19.13
N SER A 115 5.57 -3.45 -20.13
CA SER A 115 4.44 -2.54 -20.19
C SER A 115 3.47 -2.78 -19.03
N VAL A 116 3.05 -1.71 -18.40
CA VAL A 116 2.01 -1.70 -17.37
C VAL A 116 0.69 -1.25 -18.01
N GLN A 117 -0.38 -1.89 -17.59
CA GLN A 117 -1.76 -1.52 -17.96
C GLN A 117 -2.48 -1.17 -16.68
N ASP A 118 -2.77 0.11 -16.52
CA ASP A 118 -3.55 0.63 -15.39
C ASP A 118 -5.06 0.55 -15.66
N ASN A 119 -5.86 0.73 -14.62
CA ASN A 119 -7.33 0.62 -14.68
C ASN A 119 -7.79 -0.75 -15.17
N TRP A 120 -7.10 -1.78 -14.77
CA TRP A 120 -7.41 -3.16 -15.12
C TRP A 120 -8.43 -3.73 -14.13
N HIS A 121 -9.67 -3.91 -14.57
CA HIS A 121 -10.78 -4.38 -13.74
C HIS A 121 -11.16 -5.83 -13.99
N ASP A 122 -10.71 -6.39 -15.11
CA ASP A 122 -11.01 -7.76 -15.52
C ASP A 122 -10.09 -8.78 -14.82
N ASP A 123 -10.45 -10.05 -14.93
CA ASP A 123 -9.56 -11.13 -14.54
C ASP A 123 -8.32 -11.17 -15.45
N CYS A 124 -7.18 -11.45 -14.82
CA CYS A 124 -5.95 -11.75 -15.52
C CYS A 124 -5.64 -13.25 -15.38
N SER A 125 -5.24 -13.89 -16.47
CA SER A 125 -4.90 -15.31 -16.49
C SER A 125 -3.59 -15.56 -17.24
N THR A 126 -3.13 -16.80 -17.22
CA THR A 126 -1.97 -17.21 -18.01
C THR A 126 -2.20 -17.02 -19.51
N GLU A 127 -3.45 -17.06 -19.98
CA GLU A 127 -3.81 -16.88 -21.39
C GLU A 127 -4.01 -15.41 -21.79
N THR A 128 -3.97 -14.50 -20.83
CA THR A 128 -4.15 -13.06 -21.10
C THR A 128 -3.04 -12.56 -22.02
N VAL A 129 -3.46 -11.98 -23.16
CA VAL A 129 -2.56 -11.45 -24.18
C VAL A 129 -2.15 -10.03 -23.82
N CYS A 130 -0.86 -9.75 -23.83
CA CYS A 130 -0.37 -8.38 -23.62
C CYS A 130 -0.88 -7.44 -24.73
N PRO A 131 -1.54 -6.34 -24.39
CA PRO A 131 -2.07 -5.42 -25.40
C PRO A 131 -0.97 -4.68 -26.20
N VAL A 132 0.27 -4.65 -25.69
CA VAL A 132 1.40 -3.97 -26.34
C VAL A 132 2.20 -4.92 -27.21
N CYS A 133 2.83 -5.95 -26.65
CA CYS A 133 3.69 -6.86 -27.42
C CYS A 133 2.95 -8.05 -28.05
N LYS A 134 1.65 -8.21 -27.77
CA LYS A 134 0.77 -9.25 -28.31
C LYS A 134 1.15 -10.69 -27.93
N ARG A 135 1.99 -10.88 -26.92
CA ARG A 135 2.38 -12.21 -26.41
C ARG A 135 1.44 -12.63 -25.27
N ALA A 136 1.07 -13.90 -25.26
CA ALA A 136 0.38 -14.55 -24.14
C ALA A 136 1.40 -15.05 -23.09
N HIS A 137 0.91 -15.57 -21.96
CA HIS A 137 1.68 -16.21 -20.88
C HIS A 137 2.71 -15.31 -20.18
N GLY A 138 2.59 -13.97 -20.33
CA GLY A 138 3.51 -13.04 -19.70
C GLY A 138 2.84 -11.99 -18.84
N MET A 139 1.51 -11.95 -18.78
CA MET A 139 0.81 -10.99 -17.93
C MET A 139 0.78 -11.45 -16.48
N ARG A 140 1.06 -10.53 -15.55
CA ARG A 140 0.98 -10.75 -14.11
C ARG A 140 0.37 -9.53 -13.41
N PRO A 141 -0.16 -9.68 -12.17
CA PRO A 141 -0.49 -8.52 -11.34
C PRO A 141 0.71 -7.59 -11.19
N ASP A 142 0.50 -6.28 -11.29
CA ASP A 142 1.56 -5.29 -11.06
C ASP A 142 1.72 -5.00 -9.57
N ILE A 143 2.08 -6.04 -8.85
CA ILE A 143 2.33 -6.05 -7.40
C ILE A 143 3.81 -6.32 -7.16
N VAL A 144 4.41 -5.56 -6.26
CA VAL A 144 5.78 -5.83 -5.78
C VAL A 144 5.72 -6.99 -4.81
N TRP A 145 6.33 -8.09 -5.18
CA TRP A 145 6.41 -9.29 -4.34
C TRP A 145 7.64 -9.28 -3.44
N PHE A 146 7.65 -10.14 -2.45
CA PHE A 146 8.82 -10.33 -1.59
C PHE A 146 10.03 -10.73 -2.46
N GLY A 147 11.17 -10.06 -2.23
CA GLY A 147 12.37 -10.19 -3.05
C GLY A 147 12.49 -9.20 -4.20
N GLU A 148 11.39 -8.51 -4.58
CA GLU A 148 11.43 -7.46 -5.59
C GLU A 148 11.67 -6.07 -4.97
N MET A 149 12.18 -5.15 -5.78
CA MET A 149 12.41 -3.77 -5.35
C MET A 149 11.10 -2.98 -5.34
N PRO A 150 10.72 -2.33 -4.23
CA PRO A 150 9.55 -1.47 -4.20
C PRO A 150 9.65 -0.29 -5.17
N TYR A 151 8.50 0.17 -5.65
CA TYR A 151 8.42 1.30 -6.57
C TYR A 151 8.73 2.63 -5.88
N TYR A 152 9.11 3.61 -6.66
CA TYR A 152 9.30 5.01 -6.24
C TYR A 152 10.37 5.24 -5.16
N MET A 153 11.26 4.30 -4.86
CA MET A 153 12.22 4.44 -3.76
C MET A 153 13.05 5.72 -3.85
N ASN A 154 13.53 6.09 -5.05
CA ASN A 154 14.27 7.34 -5.24
C ASN A 154 13.47 8.61 -4.89
N ILE A 155 12.15 8.59 -5.13
CA ILE A 155 11.24 9.70 -4.79
C ILE A 155 10.99 9.67 -3.29
N ILE A 156 10.70 8.50 -2.73
CA ILE A 156 10.42 8.29 -1.31
C ILE A 156 11.59 8.77 -0.45
N GLU A 157 12.81 8.35 -0.76
CA GLU A 157 14.02 8.75 -0.03
C GLU A 157 14.22 10.27 -0.05
N LYS A 158 14.03 10.92 -1.21
CA LYS A 158 14.09 12.39 -1.32
C LYS A 158 13.01 13.07 -0.49
N ARG A 159 11.80 12.53 -0.42
CA ARG A 159 10.71 13.09 0.39
C ARG A 159 10.98 12.91 1.87
N LEU A 160 11.50 11.75 2.30
CA LEU A 160 11.88 11.49 3.69
C LEU A 160 13.01 12.43 4.15
N ALA A 161 14.01 12.66 3.30
CA ALA A 161 15.12 13.56 3.62
C ALA A 161 14.71 15.04 3.77
N ASN A 162 13.54 15.42 3.28
CA ASN A 162 13.07 16.80 3.28
C ASN A 162 11.75 17.00 4.04
N CYS A 163 11.21 15.96 4.68
CA CYS A 163 9.98 16.10 5.42
C CYS A 163 10.23 16.70 6.82
N THR A 164 9.28 17.50 7.28
CA THR A 164 9.26 18.02 8.66
C THR A 164 8.44 17.14 9.59
N HIS A 165 7.51 16.37 9.03
CA HIS A 165 6.64 15.46 9.77
C HIS A 165 6.52 14.14 9.00
N PHE A 166 6.64 13.04 9.70
CA PHE A 166 6.47 11.68 9.16
C PHE A 166 5.46 10.92 9.99
N ALA A 167 4.37 10.49 9.37
CA ALA A 167 3.37 9.65 10.02
C ALA A 167 3.34 8.25 9.40
N ALA A 168 3.36 7.21 10.25
CA ALA A 168 3.12 5.83 9.88
C ALA A 168 1.75 5.39 10.42
N ILE A 169 0.85 5.00 9.51
CA ILE A 169 -0.57 4.78 9.82
C ILE A 169 -0.94 3.35 9.41
N GLY A 170 -1.40 2.56 10.37
CA GLY A 170 -1.89 1.19 10.12
C GLY A 170 -0.82 0.24 9.58
N THR A 171 0.45 0.42 9.96
CA THR A 171 1.55 -0.44 9.51
C THR A 171 2.06 -1.33 10.65
N SER A 172 2.48 -2.57 10.32
CA SER A 172 3.06 -3.50 11.31
C SER A 172 4.48 -3.12 11.75
N GLY A 173 5.18 -2.30 10.95
CA GLY A 173 6.60 -1.98 11.16
C GLY A 173 7.56 -3.15 10.93
N GLN A 174 7.13 -4.20 10.22
CA GLN A 174 7.93 -5.41 9.98
C GLN A 174 8.42 -5.56 8.54
N VAL A 175 7.75 -4.91 7.57
CA VAL A 175 8.08 -5.04 6.15
C VAL A 175 9.10 -3.98 5.74
N TYR A 176 10.28 -4.42 5.32
CA TYR A 176 11.34 -3.54 4.81
C TYR A 176 11.20 -3.33 3.30
N PRO A 177 11.59 -2.16 2.78
CA PRO A 177 12.29 -1.05 3.45
C PRO A 177 11.38 -0.10 4.25
N ALA A 178 10.06 -0.18 4.13
CA ALA A 178 9.09 0.73 4.76
C ALA A 178 9.25 0.84 6.29
N ALA A 179 9.56 -0.26 6.96
CA ALA A 179 9.83 -0.28 8.42
C ALA A 179 11.04 0.55 8.84
N GLY A 180 11.93 0.90 7.91
CA GLY A 180 13.09 1.75 8.12
C GLY A 180 12.82 3.25 7.95
N PHE A 181 11.70 3.65 7.35
CA PHE A 181 11.45 5.04 6.98
C PHE A 181 11.36 5.99 8.17
N VAL A 182 10.86 5.53 9.32
CA VAL A 182 10.83 6.34 10.54
C VAL A 182 12.24 6.70 11.00
N ALA A 183 13.19 5.77 10.91
CA ALA A 183 14.58 6.05 11.30
C ALA A 183 15.23 7.08 10.36
N LEU A 184 15.02 6.94 9.05
CA LEU A 184 15.49 7.90 8.05
C LEU A 184 14.88 9.29 8.27
N ALA A 185 13.56 9.39 8.45
CA ALA A 185 12.89 10.65 8.70
C ALA A 185 13.42 11.35 9.96
N ARG A 186 13.63 10.60 11.05
CA ARG A 186 14.22 11.14 12.30
C ARG A 186 15.66 11.61 12.13
N GLU A 187 16.47 10.89 11.38
CA GLU A 187 17.85 11.27 11.10
C GLU A 187 17.92 12.66 10.43
N TRP A 188 16.93 12.96 9.59
CA TRP A 188 16.80 14.26 8.92
C TRP A 188 15.98 15.30 9.69
N GLY A 189 15.64 15.00 10.96
CA GLY A 189 15.01 15.95 11.89
C GLY A 189 13.50 16.04 11.82
N ALA A 190 12.83 15.11 11.13
CA ALA A 190 11.38 15.07 11.09
C ALA A 190 10.77 14.68 12.44
N GLU A 191 9.67 15.30 12.80
CA GLU A 191 8.79 14.87 13.87
C GLU A 191 8.01 13.64 13.44
N THR A 192 7.95 12.60 14.29
CA THR A 192 7.46 11.27 13.86
C THR A 192 6.29 10.79 14.67
N TYR A 193 5.28 10.28 13.96
CA TYR A 193 3.98 9.87 14.48
C TYR A 193 3.68 8.43 14.10
N GLU A 194 3.26 7.61 15.06
CA GLU A 194 2.61 6.33 14.81
C GLU A 194 1.12 6.45 15.11
N ILE A 195 0.29 6.04 14.16
CA ILE A 195 -1.16 5.96 14.33
C ILE A 195 -1.59 4.53 14.01
N ASN A 196 -1.90 3.76 15.04
CA ASN A 196 -2.15 2.33 14.89
C ASN A 196 -3.13 1.83 15.94
N LEU A 197 -3.82 0.72 15.66
CA LEU A 197 -4.73 0.12 16.63
C LEU A 197 -3.98 -0.33 17.89
N GLU A 198 -2.81 -0.97 17.67
CA GLU A 198 -1.86 -1.37 18.69
C GLU A 198 -0.45 -0.92 18.27
N PRO A 199 0.45 -0.66 19.23
CA PRO A 199 1.82 -0.28 18.89
C PRO A 199 2.51 -1.29 17.99
N SER A 200 3.16 -0.81 16.93
CA SER A 200 3.91 -1.66 16.00
C SER A 200 5.23 -2.15 16.62
N HIS A 201 5.92 -3.06 15.93
CA HIS A 201 7.28 -3.49 16.30
C HIS A 201 8.30 -2.32 16.29
N GLY A 202 7.99 -1.25 15.56
CA GLY A 202 8.80 -0.05 15.48
C GLY A 202 8.36 1.09 16.40
N ALA A 203 7.36 0.90 17.26
CA ALA A 203 6.72 1.97 18.06
C ALA A 203 7.71 2.82 18.85
N SER A 204 8.75 2.23 19.46
CA SER A 204 9.78 2.96 20.23
C SER A 204 10.61 3.95 19.41
N LYS A 205 10.52 3.92 18.09
CA LYS A 205 11.22 4.84 17.17
C LYS A 205 10.45 6.13 16.94
N PHE A 206 9.16 6.16 17.27
CA PHE A 206 8.29 7.32 17.07
C PHE A 206 8.30 8.24 18.30
N GLN A 207 8.16 9.55 18.07
CA GLN A 207 8.06 10.55 19.13
C GLN A 207 6.64 10.63 19.68
N HIS A 208 5.64 10.43 18.82
CA HIS A 208 4.23 10.46 19.19
C HIS A 208 3.55 9.16 18.76
N ILE A 209 2.76 8.60 19.67
CA ILE A 209 2.01 7.35 19.46
C ILE A 209 0.54 7.63 19.75
N TYR A 210 -0.30 7.41 18.73
CA TYR A 210 -1.76 7.47 18.84
C TYR A 210 -2.31 6.05 18.67
N SER A 211 -2.80 5.49 19.77
CA SER A 211 -3.37 4.15 19.79
C SER A 211 -4.88 4.22 19.64
N GLY A 212 -5.41 3.61 18.60
CA GLY A 212 -6.83 3.57 18.31
C GLY A 212 -7.15 3.22 16.85
N LYS A 213 -8.43 3.22 16.55
CA LYS A 213 -8.94 2.97 15.20
C LYS A 213 -8.50 4.07 14.24
N ALA A 214 -8.05 3.70 13.04
CA ALA A 214 -7.61 4.66 12.03
C ALA A 214 -8.72 5.67 11.68
N THR A 215 -9.97 5.23 11.62
CA THR A 215 -11.14 6.09 11.36
C THR A 215 -11.38 7.18 12.40
N VAL A 216 -10.79 7.06 13.59
CA VAL A 216 -10.89 8.03 14.68
C VAL A 216 -9.62 8.86 14.80
N GLU A 217 -8.47 8.20 14.89
CA GLU A 217 -7.22 8.87 15.24
C GLU A 217 -6.61 9.65 14.06
N VAL A 218 -6.78 9.17 12.82
CA VAL A 218 -6.26 9.88 11.64
C VAL A 218 -6.98 11.22 11.41
N PRO A 219 -8.33 11.31 11.44
CA PRO A 219 -9.02 12.61 11.38
C PRO A 219 -8.58 13.58 12.49
N ARG A 220 -8.43 13.10 13.73
CA ARG A 220 -7.96 13.94 14.86
C ARG A 220 -6.54 14.49 14.63
N TRP A 221 -5.64 13.62 14.17
CA TRP A 221 -4.28 14.01 13.84
C TRP A 221 -4.26 15.03 12.69
N VAL A 222 -5.04 14.80 11.62
CA VAL A 222 -5.15 15.75 10.50
C VAL A 222 -5.65 17.11 10.96
N GLU A 223 -6.66 17.18 11.84
CA GLU A 223 -7.11 18.46 12.42
C GLU A 223 -5.98 19.18 13.17
N SER A 224 -5.16 18.44 13.92
CA SER A 224 -4.03 19.05 14.65
C SER A 224 -2.93 19.56 13.71
N MET A 225 -2.81 19.01 12.52
CA MET A 225 -1.84 19.43 11.51
C MET A 225 -2.31 20.65 10.69
N LEU A 226 -3.61 20.94 10.70
CA LEU A 226 -4.21 22.08 9.98
C LEU A 226 -4.44 23.32 10.83
N ASN A 227 -4.39 23.17 12.17
CA ASN A 227 -4.53 24.28 13.15
C ASN A 227 -3.17 24.83 13.59
#